data_15916accd6692e2440cb931281b1c258
#
_entry.id   15916accd6692e2440cb931281b1c258
#
_cell.length_a   1.000
_cell.length_b   1.000
_cell.length_c   1.000
_cell.angle_alpha   90.00
_cell.angle_beta   90.00
_cell.angle_gamma   90.00
#
_symmetry.space_group_name_H-M   'P 1'
#
loop_
_entity.id
_entity.type
_entity.pdbx_description
1 polymer ?
#
loop_
_entity_poly.entity_id
_entity_poly.type
_entity_poly.pdbx_seq_one_letter_code
_entity_poly.pdbx_strand_id
1 'polypeptide(L)'
;MPSDRKFWTKIARKYAKNPIADMAAYEYTLERTASYLSPRQRVLEIGCGTGTTALRLAPHVAQYIGTDVSDEMIAIACEKNAAEAVAHLSFEQFDVDTDHTTQTYDVILGFNVVHMLRGSDYGISTLDQMLQPGGLLITKTICYPDGWRGIALRSIIAVMPLLRMIGKAPFVRIPTISDLHAAFDALGYEVLEQGNYPASPPRRFIVARKPD
;
A
#
# COMPACT_ATOMS: atom_id res chain seq x y z
N MET A 1 -5.53 -5.80 -13.38
CA MET A 1 -6.57 -5.88 -14.43
C MET A 1 -6.48 -4.70 -15.39
N PRO A 2 -6.79 -4.84 -16.70
CA PRO A 2 -6.58 -3.75 -17.68
C PRO A 2 -7.27 -2.43 -17.34
N SER A 3 -8.41 -2.45 -16.64
CA SER A 3 -9.16 -1.23 -16.27
C SER A 3 -8.49 -0.43 -15.16
N ASP A 4 -7.95 -1.08 -14.13
CA ASP A 4 -7.35 -0.40 -12.98
C ASP A 4 -5.99 0.17 -13.38
N ARG A 5 -5.16 -0.60 -14.11
CA ARG A 5 -3.92 -0.12 -14.71
C ARG A 5 -4.16 1.11 -15.58
N LYS A 6 -5.12 1.04 -16.53
CA LYS A 6 -5.43 2.18 -17.42
C LYS A 6 -5.85 3.43 -16.66
N PHE A 7 -6.64 3.26 -15.59
CA PHE A 7 -7.07 4.38 -14.75
C PHE A 7 -5.87 5.08 -14.11
N TRP A 8 -4.99 4.32 -13.41
CA TRP A 8 -3.84 4.87 -12.72
C TRP A 8 -2.81 5.46 -13.66
N THR A 9 -2.51 4.80 -14.79
CA THR A 9 -1.64 5.34 -15.85
C THR A 9 -2.15 6.69 -16.35
N LYS A 10 -3.46 6.81 -16.61
CA LYS A 10 -4.05 8.06 -17.11
C LYS A 10 -3.90 9.24 -16.15
N ILE A 11 -3.96 9.01 -14.86
CA ILE A 11 -3.94 10.09 -13.86
C ILE A 11 -2.54 10.33 -13.25
N ALA A 12 -1.55 9.49 -13.53
CA ALA A 12 -0.25 9.47 -12.84
C ALA A 12 0.44 10.84 -12.79
N ARG A 13 0.59 11.53 -13.93
CA ARG A 13 1.23 12.86 -14.00
C ARG A 13 0.47 13.94 -13.22
N LYS A 14 -0.86 13.85 -13.15
CA LYS A 14 -1.68 14.75 -12.33
C LYS A 14 -1.53 14.40 -10.84
N TYR A 15 -1.57 13.11 -10.53
CA TYR A 15 -1.39 12.61 -9.16
C TYR A 15 -0.04 13.01 -8.57
N ALA A 16 1.04 12.92 -9.35
CA ALA A 16 2.39 13.30 -8.94
C ALA A 16 2.52 14.78 -8.51
N LYS A 17 1.64 15.66 -8.99
CA LYS A 17 1.62 17.09 -8.65
C LYS A 17 0.79 17.41 -7.40
N ASN A 18 -0.01 16.45 -6.92
CA ASN A 18 -0.84 16.68 -5.75
C ASN A 18 0.02 16.63 -4.48
N PRO A 19 -0.10 17.62 -3.58
CA PRO A 19 0.56 17.57 -2.30
C PRO A 19 -0.02 16.45 -1.42
N ILE A 20 0.76 15.96 -0.48
CA ILE A 20 0.29 15.04 0.55
C ILE A 20 -0.68 15.82 1.45
N ALA A 21 -1.94 15.37 1.53
CA ALA A 21 -3.00 16.11 2.17
C ALA A 21 -2.81 16.28 3.70
N ASP A 22 -2.20 15.30 4.35
CA ASP A 22 -1.88 15.33 5.79
C ASP A 22 -0.40 14.95 5.97
N MET A 23 0.45 15.96 5.92
CA MET A 23 1.90 15.79 6.01
C MET A 23 2.30 15.26 7.40
N ALA A 24 1.65 15.72 8.47
CA ALA A 24 1.97 15.27 9.83
C ALA A 24 1.69 13.78 10.01
N ALA A 25 0.52 13.30 9.56
CA ALA A 25 0.19 11.87 9.60
C ALA A 25 1.07 11.04 8.65
N TYR A 26 1.55 11.62 7.55
CA TYR A 26 2.49 10.97 6.64
C TYR A 26 3.86 10.82 7.28
N GLU A 27 4.45 11.90 7.77
CA GLU A 27 5.77 11.89 8.40
C GLU A 27 5.80 10.96 9.63
N TYR A 28 4.77 11.02 10.48
CA TYR A 28 4.65 10.13 11.62
C TYR A 28 4.68 8.65 11.20
N THR A 29 3.83 8.25 10.24
CA THR A 29 3.80 6.84 9.80
C THR A 29 5.06 6.43 9.07
N LEU A 30 5.75 7.36 8.37
CA LEU A 30 7.04 7.11 7.74
C LEU A 30 8.13 6.84 8.79
N GLU A 31 8.22 7.68 9.83
CA GLU A 31 9.15 7.52 10.94
C GLU A 31 8.90 6.21 11.70
N ARG A 32 7.62 5.90 12.00
CA ARG A 32 7.27 4.61 12.62
C ARG A 32 7.69 3.44 11.75
N THR A 33 7.42 3.49 10.45
CA THR A 33 7.86 2.44 9.51
C THR A 33 9.38 2.29 9.54
N ALA A 34 10.13 3.39 9.42
CA ALA A 34 11.60 3.37 9.44
C ALA A 34 12.18 2.73 10.71
N SER A 35 11.51 2.90 11.87
CA SER A 35 11.95 2.30 13.14
C SER A 35 11.85 0.77 13.20
N TYR A 36 11.12 0.15 12.28
CA TYR A 36 11.02 -1.31 12.11
C TYR A 36 11.95 -1.86 11.02
N LEU A 37 12.60 -0.98 10.26
CA LEU A 37 13.52 -1.39 9.19
C LEU A 37 14.94 -1.57 9.69
N SER A 38 15.71 -2.41 9.00
CA SER A 38 17.12 -2.62 9.28
C SER A 38 17.96 -2.73 8.01
N PRO A 39 19.28 -2.40 8.06
CA PRO A 39 20.15 -2.40 6.89
C PRO A 39 20.41 -3.77 6.25
N ARG A 40 19.86 -4.85 6.79
CA ARG A 40 20.00 -6.21 6.25
C ARG A 40 18.75 -6.68 5.48
N GLN A 41 17.65 -5.96 5.59
CA GLN A 41 16.35 -6.38 5.07
C GLN A 41 16.19 -6.08 3.58
N ARG A 42 15.44 -6.99 2.94
CA ARG A 42 14.88 -6.81 1.60
C ARG A 42 13.42 -6.40 1.74
N VAL A 43 13.08 -5.26 1.17
CA VAL A 43 11.73 -4.65 1.27
C VAL A 43 11.05 -4.66 -0.08
N LEU A 44 9.77 -5.06 -0.09
CA LEU A 44 8.84 -4.89 -1.20
C LEU A 44 7.76 -3.88 -0.82
N GLU A 45 7.59 -2.82 -1.60
CA GLU A 45 6.43 -1.92 -1.49
C GLU A 45 5.45 -2.20 -2.63
N ILE A 46 4.21 -2.54 -2.26
CA ILE A 46 3.10 -2.74 -3.20
C ILE A 46 2.35 -1.42 -3.36
N GLY A 47 2.08 -1.02 -4.61
CA GLY A 47 1.39 0.23 -4.92
C GLY A 47 2.21 1.46 -4.53
N CYS A 48 3.50 1.47 -4.83
CA CYS A 48 4.43 2.54 -4.48
C CYS A 48 4.09 3.90 -5.14
N GLY A 49 3.18 3.90 -6.13
CA GLY A 49 2.81 5.08 -6.89
C GLY A 49 4.04 5.74 -7.53
N THR A 50 4.22 7.03 -7.26
CA THR A 50 5.34 7.82 -7.80
C THR A 50 6.64 7.72 -6.99
N GLY A 51 6.78 6.72 -6.11
CA GLY A 51 8.02 6.38 -5.41
C GLY A 51 8.43 7.30 -4.26
N THR A 52 7.60 8.27 -3.86
CA THR A 52 7.98 9.26 -2.83
C THR A 52 8.31 8.62 -1.48
N THR A 53 7.55 7.59 -1.06
CA THR A 53 7.79 6.84 0.18
C THR A 53 9.03 5.96 0.06
N ALA A 54 9.18 5.26 -1.08
CA ALA A 54 10.32 4.40 -1.37
C ALA A 54 11.66 5.15 -1.27
N LEU A 55 11.75 6.34 -1.86
CA LEU A 55 12.95 7.20 -1.78
C LEU A 55 13.35 7.54 -0.34
N ARG A 56 12.36 7.72 0.54
CA ARG A 56 12.57 8.07 1.95
C ARG A 56 12.96 6.86 2.81
N LEU A 57 12.43 5.66 2.50
CA LEU A 57 12.65 4.45 3.30
C LEU A 57 13.81 3.59 2.80
N ALA A 58 14.13 3.62 1.52
CA ALA A 58 15.22 2.83 0.94
C ALA A 58 16.58 2.98 1.65
N PRO A 59 16.98 4.17 2.15
CA PRO A 59 18.25 4.32 2.88
C PRO A 59 18.36 3.49 4.16
N HIS A 60 17.27 2.93 4.67
CA HIS A 60 17.24 2.16 5.91
C HIS A 60 17.41 0.64 5.70
N VAL A 61 17.53 0.16 4.45
CA VAL A 61 17.48 -1.28 4.13
C VAL A 61 18.56 -1.71 3.14
N ALA A 62 18.78 -3.02 2.99
CA ALA A 62 19.75 -3.57 2.04
C ALA A 62 19.27 -3.46 0.59
N GLN A 63 17.97 -3.69 0.36
CA GLN A 63 17.33 -3.62 -0.95
C GLN A 63 15.88 -3.17 -0.81
N TYR A 64 15.46 -2.26 -1.66
CA TYR A 64 14.08 -1.80 -1.72
C TYR A 64 13.55 -1.92 -3.15
N ILE A 65 12.43 -2.62 -3.30
CA ILE A 65 11.74 -2.76 -4.57
C ILE A 65 10.36 -2.12 -4.42
N GLY A 66 10.13 -1.03 -5.14
CA GLY A 66 8.82 -0.40 -5.22
C GLY A 66 8.05 -0.92 -6.43
N THR A 67 6.82 -1.37 -6.25
CA THR A 67 6.00 -1.89 -7.34
C THR A 67 4.68 -1.15 -7.47
N ASP A 68 4.21 -0.98 -8.71
CA ASP A 68 2.89 -0.42 -9.01
C ASP A 68 2.34 -1.07 -10.28
N VAL A 69 1.00 -1.15 -10.37
CA VAL A 69 0.32 -1.67 -11.56
C VAL A 69 0.47 -0.75 -12.77
N SER A 70 0.70 0.54 -12.55
CA SER A 70 0.80 1.59 -13.56
C SER A 70 2.25 1.79 -14.01
N ASP A 71 2.51 1.55 -15.29
CA ASP A 71 3.78 1.85 -15.96
C ASP A 71 4.17 3.33 -15.86
N GLU A 72 3.21 4.25 -15.94
CA GLU A 72 3.46 5.68 -15.81
C GLU A 72 3.83 6.11 -14.38
N MET A 73 3.24 5.46 -13.35
CA MET A 73 3.67 5.66 -11.96
C MET A 73 5.13 5.22 -11.78
N ILE A 74 5.48 4.06 -12.30
CA ILE A 74 6.85 3.53 -12.26
C ILE A 74 7.83 4.43 -13.03
N ALA A 75 7.44 4.93 -14.21
CA ALA A 75 8.28 5.87 -14.95
C ALA A 75 8.61 7.12 -14.13
N ILE A 76 7.60 7.72 -13.46
CA ILE A 76 7.80 8.88 -12.59
C ILE A 76 8.68 8.53 -11.37
N ALA A 77 8.50 7.34 -10.79
CA ALA A 77 9.32 6.89 -9.67
C ALA A 77 10.79 6.71 -10.08
N CYS A 78 11.03 6.13 -11.26
CA CYS A 78 12.38 6.01 -11.85
C CYS A 78 13.01 7.38 -12.15
N GLU A 79 12.24 8.34 -12.71
CA GLU A 79 12.70 9.72 -12.94
C GLU A 79 13.19 10.37 -11.63
N LYS A 80 12.43 10.21 -10.54
CA LYS A 80 12.82 10.73 -9.22
C LYS A 80 14.08 10.04 -8.68
N ASN A 81 14.14 8.70 -8.76
CA ASN A 81 15.32 7.97 -8.28
C ASN A 81 16.57 8.30 -9.08
N ALA A 82 16.45 8.54 -10.38
CA ALA A 82 17.58 8.99 -11.20
C ALA A 82 18.15 10.34 -10.73
N ALA A 83 17.30 11.22 -10.18
CA ALA A 83 17.72 12.50 -9.62
C ALA A 83 18.35 12.37 -8.22
N GLU A 84 17.87 11.43 -7.39
CA GLU A 84 18.34 11.21 -6.01
C GLU A 84 19.45 10.15 -5.91
N ALA A 85 19.61 9.30 -6.93
CA ALA A 85 20.66 8.29 -7.09
C ALA A 85 20.76 7.27 -5.94
N VAL A 86 19.61 6.78 -5.43
CA VAL A 86 19.56 5.74 -4.40
C VAL A 86 19.85 4.36 -5.03
N ALA A 87 21.07 3.86 -4.88
CA ALA A 87 21.61 2.73 -5.65
C ALA A 87 20.90 1.37 -5.39
N HIS A 88 20.35 1.14 -4.20
CA HIS A 88 19.70 -0.12 -3.79
C HIS A 88 18.16 -0.05 -3.87
N LEU A 89 17.63 0.98 -4.52
CA LEU A 89 16.22 1.18 -4.81
C LEU A 89 15.96 0.89 -6.29
N SER A 90 15.01 0.00 -6.55
CA SER A 90 14.48 -0.26 -7.90
C SER A 90 12.97 -0.11 -7.93
N PHE A 91 12.44 0.14 -9.13
CA PHE A 91 11.01 0.21 -9.37
C PHE A 91 10.62 -0.72 -10.52
N GLU A 92 9.55 -1.48 -10.31
CA GLU A 92 9.09 -2.49 -11.25
C GLU A 92 7.57 -2.42 -11.41
N GLN A 93 7.10 -2.64 -12.63
CA GLN A 93 5.67 -2.81 -12.84
C GLN A 93 5.27 -4.21 -12.40
N PHE A 94 4.31 -4.29 -11.47
CA PHE A 94 3.81 -5.55 -10.93
C PHE A 94 2.35 -5.39 -10.46
N ASP A 95 1.49 -6.29 -10.92
CA ASP A 95 0.09 -6.38 -10.47
C ASP A 95 -0.03 -7.54 -9.48
N VAL A 96 -0.05 -7.25 -8.21
CA VAL A 96 -0.09 -8.25 -7.11
C VAL A 96 -1.32 -9.16 -7.18
N ASP A 97 -2.40 -8.74 -7.85
CA ASP A 97 -3.59 -9.57 -8.02
C ASP A 97 -3.47 -10.61 -9.17
N THR A 98 -2.52 -10.46 -10.08
CA THR A 98 -2.41 -11.30 -11.29
C THR A 98 -1.02 -11.84 -11.56
N ASP A 99 0.01 -11.13 -11.14
CA ASP A 99 1.39 -11.55 -11.38
C ASP A 99 1.87 -12.47 -10.25
N HIS A 100 2.76 -13.37 -10.58
CA HIS A 100 3.30 -14.34 -9.62
C HIS A 100 4.80 -14.16 -9.49
N THR A 101 5.27 -14.26 -8.26
CA THR A 101 6.71 -14.29 -7.94
C THR A 101 7.00 -15.41 -6.95
N THR A 102 8.18 -16.00 -7.06
CA THR A 102 8.71 -16.93 -6.06
C THR A 102 9.67 -16.24 -5.09
N GLN A 103 9.88 -14.93 -5.27
CA GLN A 103 10.72 -14.17 -4.37
C GLN A 103 9.99 -13.91 -3.06
N THR A 104 10.75 -13.97 -1.97
CA THR A 104 10.26 -13.62 -0.63
C THR A 104 11.05 -12.46 -0.05
N TYR A 105 10.41 -11.72 0.85
CA TYR A 105 10.91 -10.48 1.41
C TYR A 105 10.85 -10.51 2.93
N ASP A 106 11.75 -9.77 3.58
CA ASP A 106 11.75 -9.61 5.03
C ASP A 106 10.66 -8.66 5.51
N VAL A 107 10.32 -7.67 4.66
CA VAL A 107 9.27 -6.69 4.93
C VAL A 107 8.48 -6.43 3.66
N ILE A 108 7.15 -6.41 3.80
CA ILE A 108 6.23 -5.93 2.75
C ILE A 108 5.51 -4.70 3.25
N LEU A 109 5.49 -3.65 2.43
CA LEU A 109 4.80 -2.40 2.69
C LEU A 109 3.61 -2.24 1.75
N GLY A 110 2.47 -1.74 2.29
CA GLY A 110 1.28 -1.45 1.49
C GLY A 110 0.58 -0.18 1.97
N PHE A 111 0.97 0.99 1.42
CA PHE A 111 0.42 2.27 1.83
C PHE A 111 -0.65 2.78 0.88
N ASN A 112 -1.88 2.90 1.38
CA ASN A 112 -3.06 3.31 0.61
C ASN A 112 -3.35 2.43 -0.62
N VAL A 113 -3.02 1.14 -0.56
CA VAL A 113 -3.23 0.17 -1.63
C VAL A 113 -4.13 -1.00 -1.22
N VAL A 114 -4.08 -1.46 0.03
CA VAL A 114 -4.81 -2.65 0.52
C VAL A 114 -6.31 -2.61 0.18
N HIS A 115 -6.96 -1.45 0.29
CA HIS A 115 -8.36 -1.28 -0.08
C HIS A 115 -8.64 -1.36 -1.60
N MET A 116 -7.60 -1.52 -2.42
CA MET A 116 -7.67 -1.71 -3.87
C MET A 116 -7.28 -3.12 -4.29
N LEU A 117 -6.78 -3.95 -3.38
CA LEU A 117 -6.48 -5.34 -3.64
C LEU A 117 -7.75 -6.20 -3.63
N ARG A 118 -7.69 -7.29 -4.39
CA ARG A 118 -8.79 -8.23 -4.51
C ARG A 118 -8.71 -9.31 -3.42
N GLY A 119 -9.64 -10.24 -3.45
CA GLY A 119 -9.75 -11.27 -2.43
C GLY A 119 -10.68 -10.87 -1.28
N SER A 120 -11.18 -11.83 -0.54
CA SER A 120 -12.09 -11.63 0.59
C SER A 120 -11.38 -10.98 1.79
N ASP A 121 -10.09 -11.16 1.89
CA ASP A 121 -9.17 -10.71 2.93
C ASP A 121 -8.36 -9.46 2.55
N TYR A 122 -8.83 -8.71 1.56
CA TYR A 122 -8.14 -7.50 1.04
C TYR A 122 -6.72 -7.77 0.54
N GLY A 123 -6.47 -8.96 0.00
CA GLY A 123 -5.17 -9.37 -0.56
C GLY A 123 -4.10 -9.71 0.49
N ILE A 124 -4.44 -9.76 1.78
CA ILE A 124 -3.45 -10.04 2.84
C ILE A 124 -2.83 -11.44 2.65
N SER A 125 -3.60 -12.46 2.27
CA SER A 125 -3.08 -13.79 1.98
C SER A 125 -2.12 -13.82 0.78
N THR A 126 -2.34 -12.97 -0.22
CA THR A 126 -1.41 -12.85 -1.36
C THR A 126 -0.09 -12.23 -0.92
N LEU A 127 -0.13 -11.19 -0.08
CA LEU A 127 1.07 -10.57 0.49
C LEU A 127 1.81 -11.55 1.42
N ASP A 128 1.06 -12.34 2.19
CA ASP A 128 1.63 -13.37 3.07
C ASP A 128 2.50 -14.38 2.32
N GLN A 129 2.08 -14.82 1.12
CA GLN A 129 2.85 -15.76 0.30
C GLN A 129 4.23 -15.23 -0.13
N MET A 130 4.38 -13.90 -0.21
CA MET A 130 5.62 -13.22 -0.57
C MET A 130 6.45 -12.80 0.65
N LEU A 131 5.93 -12.99 1.87
CA LEU A 131 6.60 -12.62 3.10
C LEU A 131 7.27 -13.84 3.75
N GLN A 132 8.52 -13.68 4.19
CA GLN A 132 9.22 -14.73 4.91
C GLN A 132 8.60 -14.99 6.29
N PRO A 133 8.70 -16.21 6.85
CA PRO A 133 8.39 -16.46 8.26
C PRO A 133 9.12 -15.44 9.16
N GLY A 134 8.45 -14.95 10.21
CA GLY A 134 8.98 -13.89 11.07
C GLY A 134 9.07 -12.49 10.41
N GLY A 135 8.75 -12.36 9.13
CA GLY A 135 8.77 -11.09 8.39
C GLY A 135 7.68 -10.11 8.81
N LEU A 136 7.82 -8.85 8.39
CA LEU A 136 6.89 -7.78 8.75
C LEU A 136 5.99 -7.38 7.58
N LEU A 137 4.67 -7.35 7.82
CA LEU A 137 3.70 -6.72 6.93
C LEU A 137 3.28 -5.39 7.55
N ILE A 138 3.61 -4.28 6.87
CA ILE A 138 3.31 -2.92 7.33
C ILE A 138 2.33 -2.29 6.36
N THR A 139 1.14 -1.97 6.83
CA THR A 139 0.08 -1.42 5.98
C THR A 139 -0.49 -0.13 6.53
N LYS A 140 -0.95 0.74 5.64
CA LYS A 140 -1.76 1.90 5.97
C LYS A 140 -2.88 2.01 4.94
N THR A 141 -4.13 1.89 5.38
CA THR A 141 -5.26 1.91 4.46
C THR A 141 -6.45 2.66 5.01
N ILE A 142 -7.24 3.27 4.12
CA ILE A 142 -8.49 3.90 4.51
C ILE A 142 -9.47 2.83 5.01
N CYS A 143 -10.14 3.12 6.12
CA CYS A 143 -11.21 2.30 6.67
C CYS A 143 -12.51 3.10 6.76
N TYR A 144 -13.65 2.40 6.81
CA TYR A 144 -14.91 3.05 7.08
C TYR A 144 -14.89 3.69 8.48
N PRO A 145 -15.20 4.98 8.59
CA PRO A 145 -15.42 5.60 9.90
C PRO A 145 -16.71 5.06 10.54
N ASP A 146 -16.77 5.13 11.86
CA ASP A 146 -17.96 4.77 12.62
C ASP A 146 -19.09 5.81 12.42
N GLY A 147 -20.33 5.36 12.72
CA GLY A 147 -21.51 6.22 12.73
C GLY A 147 -21.95 6.71 11.32
N TRP A 148 -22.62 7.86 11.29
CA TRP A 148 -23.25 8.42 10.09
C TRP A 148 -22.24 8.73 8.96
N ARG A 149 -21.00 9.08 9.29
CA ARG A 149 -19.93 9.32 8.30
C ARG A 149 -19.58 8.05 7.53
N GLY A 150 -19.61 6.89 8.19
CA GLY A 150 -19.44 5.60 7.54
C GLY A 150 -20.58 5.28 6.57
N ILE A 151 -21.83 5.60 6.96
CA ILE A 151 -23.00 5.42 6.10
C ILE A 151 -22.87 6.32 4.86
N ALA A 152 -22.53 7.60 5.03
CA ALA A 152 -22.31 8.53 3.92
C ALA A 152 -21.22 8.06 2.96
N LEU A 153 -20.08 7.58 3.48
CA LEU A 153 -19.00 7.05 2.65
C LEU A 153 -19.42 5.78 1.89
N ARG A 154 -20.18 4.89 2.53
CA ARG A 154 -20.74 3.69 1.87
C ARG A 154 -21.64 4.05 0.71
N SER A 155 -22.49 5.07 0.85
CA SER A 155 -23.37 5.56 -0.23
C SER A 155 -22.57 6.09 -1.42
N ILE A 156 -21.45 6.79 -1.18
CA ILE A 156 -20.54 7.25 -2.23
C ILE A 156 -19.85 6.07 -2.92
N ILE A 157 -19.34 5.12 -2.14
CA ILE A 157 -18.65 3.92 -2.67
C ILE A 157 -19.60 3.01 -3.45
N ALA A 158 -20.90 2.98 -3.12
CA ALA A 158 -21.90 2.19 -3.85
C ALA A 158 -22.03 2.58 -5.33
N VAL A 159 -21.66 3.79 -5.73
CA VAL A 159 -21.66 4.25 -7.15
C VAL A 159 -20.35 3.89 -7.88
N MET A 160 -19.31 3.50 -7.16
CA MET A 160 -17.98 3.19 -7.76
C MET A 160 -18.02 2.09 -8.84
N PRO A 161 -18.79 0.99 -8.70
CA PRO A 161 -18.88 -0.02 -9.75
C PRO A 161 -19.38 0.54 -11.07
N LEU A 162 -20.36 1.45 -11.05
CA LEU A 162 -20.86 2.11 -12.25
C LEU A 162 -19.81 3.02 -12.89
N LEU A 163 -19.12 3.83 -12.09
CA LEU A 163 -18.02 4.68 -12.56
C LEU A 163 -16.87 3.85 -13.13
N ARG A 164 -16.61 2.68 -12.56
CA ARG A 164 -15.60 1.73 -13.03
C ARG A 164 -15.94 1.16 -14.41
N MET A 165 -17.21 0.83 -14.67
CA MET A 165 -17.65 0.33 -15.98
C MET A 165 -17.33 1.32 -17.12
N ILE A 166 -17.35 2.62 -16.85
CA ILE A 166 -17.03 3.69 -17.81
C ILE A 166 -15.57 4.19 -17.68
N GLY A 167 -14.72 3.48 -16.95
CA GLY A 167 -13.29 3.79 -16.79
C GLY A 167 -12.98 5.08 -16.00
N LYS A 168 -13.94 5.56 -15.20
CA LYS A 168 -13.80 6.79 -14.37
C LYS A 168 -13.39 6.53 -12.94
N ALA A 169 -13.30 5.25 -12.52
CA ALA A 169 -12.88 4.87 -11.18
C ALA A 169 -12.10 3.54 -11.20
N PRO A 170 -11.16 3.32 -10.27
CA PRO A 170 -10.53 2.02 -10.07
C PRO A 170 -11.41 1.09 -9.24
N PHE A 171 -10.96 -0.14 -9.05
CA PHE A 171 -11.54 -1.00 -8.01
C PHE A 171 -11.22 -0.44 -6.62
N VAL A 172 -12.23 -0.37 -5.77
CA VAL A 172 -12.08 0.06 -4.36
C VAL A 172 -13.02 -0.77 -3.50
N ARG A 173 -12.46 -1.34 -2.43
CA ARG A 173 -13.18 -2.07 -1.40
C ARG A 173 -12.66 -1.63 -0.04
N ILE A 174 -13.33 -0.69 0.60
CA ILE A 174 -12.91 -0.14 1.88
C ILE A 174 -13.27 -1.12 3.00
N PRO A 175 -12.31 -1.57 3.83
CA PRO A 175 -12.58 -2.39 5.01
C PRO A 175 -13.18 -1.57 6.15
N THR A 176 -13.87 -2.23 7.07
CA THR A 176 -13.93 -1.75 8.45
C THR A 176 -12.60 -2.07 9.16
N ILE A 177 -12.33 -1.39 10.28
CA ILE A 177 -11.14 -1.71 11.08
C ILE A 177 -11.18 -3.17 11.56
N SER A 178 -12.36 -3.66 11.94
CA SER A 178 -12.57 -5.05 12.39
C SER A 178 -12.29 -6.05 11.25
N ASP A 179 -12.80 -5.80 10.03
CA ASP A 179 -12.56 -6.70 8.89
C ASP A 179 -11.06 -6.77 8.55
N LEU A 180 -10.37 -5.62 8.62
CA LEU A 180 -8.95 -5.59 8.35
C LEU A 180 -8.15 -6.39 9.39
N HIS A 181 -8.47 -6.23 10.68
CA HIS A 181 -7.83 -7.03 11.75
C HIS A 181 -8.13 -8.53 11.59
N ALA A 182 -9.38 -8.90 11.30
CA ALA A 182 -9.75 -10.30 11.09
C ALA A 182 -8.94 -10.96 9.96
N ALA A 183 -8.55 -10.20 8.92
CA ALA A 183 -7.69 -10.72 7.85
C ALA A 183 -6.26 -11.05 8.32
N PHE A 184 -5.68 -10.26 9.23
CA PHE A 184 -4.39 -10.56 9.85
C PHE A 184 -4.50 -11.71 10.86
N ASP A 185 -5.52 -11.68 11.71
CA ASP A 185 -5.76 -12.69 12.74
C ASP A 185 -5.97 -14.09 12.13
N ALA A 186 -6.66 -14.18 10.98
CA ALA A 186 -6.91 -15.42 10.27
C ALA A 186 -5.64 -16.14 9.81
N LEU A 187 -4.54 -15.38 9.61
CA LEU A 187 -3.22 -15.90 9.23
C LEU A 187 -2.25 -15.99 10.42
N GLY A 188 -2.73 -15.71 11.64
CA GLY A 188 -1.94 -15.81 12.86
C GLY A 188 -0.91 -14.69 13.06
N TYR A 189 -1.06 -13.54 12.40
CA TYR A 189 -0.14 -12.42 12.57
C TYR A 189 -0.17 -11.84 13.99
N GLU A 190 1.01 -11.53 14.52
CA GLU A 190 1.18 -10.75 15.74
C GLU A 190 1.16 -9.25 15.41
N VAL A 191 0.16 -8.51 15.88
CA VAL A 191 0.11 -7.04 15.71
C VAL A 191 1.04 -6.37 16.71
N LEU A 192 2.14 -5.79 16.21
CA LEU A 192 3.15 -5.10 17.02
C LEU A 192 2.78 -3.64 17.27
N GLU A 193 2.19 -2.96 16.29
CA GLU A 193 1.76 -1.57 16.38
C GLU A 193 0.53 -1.33 15.53
N GLN A 194 -0.35 -0.43 16.01
CA GLN A 194 -1.54 -0.04 15.27
C GLN A 194 -2.02 1.36 15.65
N GLY A 195 -2.63 2.07 14.71
CA GLY A 195 -3.20 3.39 14.96
C GLY A 195 -3.97 3.92 13.76
N ASN A 196 -4.61 5.08 13.91
CA ASN A 196 -5.33 5.74 12.82
C ASN A 196 -4.66 7.09 12.51
N TYR A 197 -4.01 7.22 11.34
CA TYR A 197 -3.23 8.39 10.93
C TYR A 197 -3.56 8.79 9.49
N PRO A 198 -4.43 9.82 9.25
CA PRO A 198 -5.22 10.57 10.24
C PRO A 198 -6.32 9.75 10.92
N ALA A 199 -6.84 10.29 12.03
CA ALA A 199 -7.92 9.66 12.78
C ALA A 199 -9.28 9.74 12.05
N SER A 200 -9.50 10.77 11.21
CA SER A 200 -10.78 10.96 10.49
C SER A 200 -10.56 11.59 9.11
N PRO A 201 -10.99 10.94 8.00
CA PRO A 201 -11.43 9.53 7.96
C PRO A 201 -10.28 8.62 8.38
N PRO A 202 -10.56 7.51 9.09
CA PRO A 202 -9.50 6.70 9.65
C PRO A 202 -8.67 6.05 8.54
N ARG A 203 -7.34 6.24 8.64
CA ARG A 203 -6.38 5.47 7.85
C ARG A 203 -5.63 4.57 8.81
N ARG A 204 -6.07 3.32 8.85
CA ARG A 204 -5.52 2.31 9.76
C ARG A 204 -4.11 1.97 9.38
N PHE A 205 -3.16 2.25 10.24
CA PHE A 205 -1.78 1.82 10.19
C PHE A 205 -1.63 0.56 11.04
N ILE A 206 -1.01 -0.47 10.50
CA ILE A 206 -0.74 -1.75 11.17
C ILE A 206 0.69 -2.16 10.85
N VAL A 207 1.45 -2.50 11.88
CA VAL A 207 2.70 -3.25 11.79
C VAL A 207 2.43 -4.62 12.38
N ALA A 208 2.55 -5.67 11.57
CA ALA A 208 2.27 -7.03 12.01
C ALA A 208 3.40 -7.98 11.60
N ARG A 209 3.72 -8.93 12.48
CA ARG A 209 4.72 -9.97 12.24
C ARG A 209 4.04 -11.25 11.81
N LYS A 210 4.52 -11.82 10.71
CA LYS A 210 4.14 -13.15 10.26
C LYS A 210 4.64 -14.21 11.28
N PRO A 211 3.87 -15.25 11.61
CA PRO A 211 4.37 -16.38 12.40
C PRO A 211 5.55 -17.06 11.71
N ASP A 212 6.38 -17.73 12.53
CA ASP A 212 7.55 -18.53 12.09
C ASP A 212 7.14 -19.80 11.32
#